data_ae82326355c01fac836fe86a63c1045e
#
_entry.id   ae82326355c01fac836fe86a63c1045e
#
_cell.length_a   1.000
_cell.length_b   1.000
_cell.length_c   1.000
_cell.angle_alpha   90.00
_cell.angle_beta   90.00
_cell.angle_gamma   90.00
#
_symmetry.space_group_name_H-M   'P 1'
#
loop_
_entity.id
_entity.type
_entity.pdbx_description
1 polymer ?
#
loop_
_entity_poly.entity_id
_entity_poly.type
_entity_poly.pdbx_seq_one_letter_code
_entity_poly.pdbx_strand_id
1 'polypeptide(L)'
;MSRRLHSNKMLGLVDWELLILFIGLFVVNHALQETGIAAGIVADLAAAGVNLERPGPLFAATLVLSNVVSNVPAVMLLLPVAEHALAGPTLALVSTLSGNLLIVGSIANIIVVNAAARRGIRMDWRRHARTGVPVTFATLAICAASLWWRMPPAV
;
A
#
# COMPACT_ATOMS: atom_id res chain seq x y z
N MET A 1 5.47 37.39 17.22
CA MET A 1 5.76 37.80 15.84
C MET A 1 5.11 36.80 14.88
N SER A 2 3.96 37.16 14.34
CA SER A 2 3.27 36.33 13.33
C SER A 2 3.99 36.50 11.99
N ARG A 3 4.72 35.48 11.51
CA ARG A 3 5.22 35.44 10.13
C ARG A 3 4.02 35.32 9.21
N ARG A 4 3.64 36.39 8.55
CA ARG A 4 2.67 36.34 7.43
C ARG A 4 3.34 35.55 6.30
N LEU A 5 3.03 34.25 6.24
CA LEU A 5 3.40 33.41 5.12
C LEU A 5 2.56 33.86 3.92
N HIS A 6 3.17 34.38 2.89
CA HIS A 6 2.50 34.78 1.66
C HIS A 6 1.94 33.52 0.97
N SER A 7 0.65 33.49 0.70
CA SER A 7 -0.07 32.35 0.10
C SER A 7 0.62 31.81 -1.15
N ASN A 8 1.19 32.67 -1.99
CA ASN A 8 1.93 32.24 -3.17
C ASN A 8 3.20 31.42 -2.88
N LYS A 9 3.89 31.69 -1.74
CA LYS A 9 5.04 30.88 -1.32
C LYS A 9 4.57 29.52 -0.78
N MET A 10 3.43 29.48 -0.13
CA MET A 10 2.83 28.22 0.37
C MET A 10 2.38 27.33 -0.77
N LEU A 11 1.71 27.89 -1.79
CA LEU A 11 1.26 27.17 -2.99
C LEU A 11 2.44 26.59 -3.79
N GLY A 12 3.59 27.27 -3.81
CA GLY A 12 4.80 26.76 -4.45
C GLY A 12 5.48 25.61 -3.72
N LEU A 13 5.10 25.30 -2.46
CA LEU A 13 5.58 24.14 -1.70
C LEU A 13 4.69 22.90 -1.90
N VAL A 14 3.53 23.07 -2.53
CA VAL A 14 2.61 21.96 -2.81
C VAL A 14 3.15 21.17 -4.00
N ASP A 15 3.30 19.88 -3.82
CA ASP A 15 3.61 18.96 -4.92
C ASP A 15 2.33 18.67 -5.71
N TRP A 16 2.06 19.51 -6.71
CA TRP A 16 0.86 19.42 -7.55
C TRP A 16 0.83 18.12 -8.37
N GLU A 17 2.00 17.61 -8.79
CA GLU A 17 2.09 16.35 -9.53
C GLU A 17 1.58 15.20 -8.68
N LEU A 18 1.97 15.18 -7.40
CA LEU A 18 1.52 14.19 -6.44
C LEU A 18 0.01 14.29 -6.16
N LEU A 19 -0.52 15.51 -6.03
CA LEU A 19 -1.95 15.74 -5.84
C LEU A 19 -2.78 15.24 -7.02
N ILE A 20 -2.37 15.57 -8.24
CA ILE A 20 -3.03 15.11 -9.47
C ILE A 20 -2.97 13.58 -9.56
N LEU A 21 -1.82 12.98 -9.22
CA LEU A 21 -1.68 11.54 -9.17
C LEU A 21 -2.68 10.89 -8.22
N PHE A 22 -2.84 11.42 -7.00
CA PHE A 22 -3.81 10.89 -6.04
C PHE A 22 -5.26 11.07 -6.50
N ILE A 23 -5.61 12.24 -7.05
CA ILE A 23 -6.95 12.46 -7.59
C ILE A 23 -7.25 11.44 -8.70
N GLY A 24 -6.31 11.26 -9.65
CA GLY A 24 -6.45 10.26 -10.71
C GLY A 24 -6.59 8.84 -10.16
N LEU A 25 -5.82 8.50 -9.15
CA LEU A 25 -5.89 7.20 -8.49
C LEU A 25 -7.26 6.94 -7.84
N PHE A 26 -7.83 7.93 -7.13
CA PHE A 26 -9.15 7.80 -6.53
C PHE A 26 -10.26 7.69 -7.57
N VAL A 27 -10.17 8.46 -8.67
CA VAL A 27 -11.14 8.37 -9.78
C VAL A 27 -11.11 6.97 -10.43
N VAL A 28 -9.91 6.47 -10.75
CA VAL A 28 -9.75 5.13 -11.35
C VAL A 28 -10.24 4.05 -10.39
N ASN A 29 -9.92 4.16 -9.10
CA ASN A 29 -10.37 3.18 -8.11
C ASN A 29 -11.90 3.21 -7.93
N HIS A 30 -12.51 4.39 -7.91
CA HIS A 30 -13.97 4.51 -7.87
C HIS A 30 -14.62 3.88 -9.12
N ALA A 31 -14.10 4.18 -10.30
CA ALA A 31 -14.58 3.57 -11.55
C ALA A 31 -14.45 2.03 -11.52
N LEU A 32 -13.35 1.51 -10.97
CA LEU A 32 -13.14 0.06 -10.83
C LEU A 32 -14.17 -0.59 -9.89
N GLN A 33 -14.57 0.09 -8.84
CA GLN A 33 -15.64 -0.37 -7.94
C GLN A 33 -17.01 -0.34 -8.63
N GLU A 34 -17.35 0.76 -9.30
CA GLU A 34 -18.62 0.93 -10.02
C GLU A 34 -18.81 -0.09 -11.16
N THR A 35 -17.73 -0.47 -11.83
CA THR A 35 -17.78 -1.49 -12.90
C THR A 35 -18.00 -2.91 -12.39
N GLY A 36 -17.89 -3.15 -11.08
CA GLY A 36 -17.98 -4.47 -10.48
C GLY A 36 -16.77 -5.38 -10.75
N ILE A 37 -15.75 -4.92 -11.46
CA ILE A 37 -14.53 -5.70 -11.76
C ILE A 37 -13.84 -6.14 -10.47
N ALA A 38 -13.78 -5.28 -9.47
CA ALA A 38 -13.19 -5.60 -8.17
C ALA A 38 -13.93 -6.76 -7.49
N ALA A 39 -15.27 -6.71 -7.49
CA ALA A 39 -16.10 -7.79 -6.96
C ALA A 39 -15.95 -9.09 -7.75
N GLY A 40 -15.81 -9.01 -9.07
CA GLY A 40 -15.52 -10.16 -9.93
C GLY A 40 -14.21 -10.84 -9.58
N ILE A 41 -13.12 -10.09 -9.43
CA ILE A 41 -11.80 -10.61 -9.03
C ILE A 41 -11.88 -11.31 -7.66
N VAL A 42 -12.60 -10.72 -6.71
CA VAL A 42 -12.78 -11.33 -5.38
C VAL A 42 -13.58 -12.63 -5.47
N ALA A 43 -14.64 -12.67 -6.28
CA ALA A 43 -15.44 -13.88 -6.52
C ALA A 43 -14.59 -14.99 -7.17
N ASP A 44 -13.77 -14.66 -8.16
CA ASP A 44 -12.85 -15.59 -8.82
C ASP A 44 -11.81 -16.15 -7.84
N LEU A 45 -11.26 -15.32 -6.96
CA LEU A 45 -10.36 -15.76 -5.91
C LEU A 45 -11.06 -16.71 -4.93
N ALA A 46 -12.27 -16.39 -4.53
CA ALA A 46 -13.07 -17.25 -3.65
C ALA A 46 -13.38 -18.61 -4.33
N ALA A 47 -13.72 -18.61 -5.63
CA ALA A 47 -13.91 -19.82 -6.41
C ALA A 47 -12.64 -20.68 -6.53
N ALA A 48 -11.48 -20.03 -6.54
CA ALA A 48 -10.16 -20.69 -6.49
C ALA A 48 -9.77 -21.19 -5.09
N GLY A 49 -10.65 -21.05 -4.09
CA GLY A 49 -10.40 -21.47 -2.70
C GLY A 49 -9.66 -20.46 -1.84
N VAL A 50 -9.44 -19.24 -2.33
CA VAL A 50 -8.81 -18.15 -1.59
C VAL A 50 -9.88 -17.36 -0.85
N ASN A 51 -10.11 -17.66 0.42
CA ASN A 51 -11.06 -16.91 1.23
C ASN A 51 -10.39 -15.70 1.87
N LEU A 52 -10.70 -14.50 1.36
CA LEU A 52 -10.15 -13.22 1.84
C LEU A 52 -10.69 -12.76 3.21
N GLU A 53 -11.74 -13.40 3.72
CA GLU A 53 -12.18 -13.18 5.10
C GLU A 53 -11.21 -13.78 6.12
N ARG A 54 -10.36 -14.73 5.68
CA ARG A 54 -9.33 -15.31 6.54
C ARG A 54 -8.08 -14.44 6.59
N PRO A 55 -7.46 -14.28 7.78
CA PRO A 55 -6.28 -13.42 7.96
C PRO A 55 -5.09 -13.77 7.06
N GLY A 56 -4.80 -15.06 6.87
CA GLY A 56 -3.67 -15.52 6.05
C GLY A 56 -3.81 -15.16 4.56
N PRO A 57 -4.89 -15.57 3.88
CA PRO A 57 -5.15 -15.17 2.50
C PRO A 57 -5.24 -13.65 2.32
N LEU A 58 -5.88 -12.92 3.25
CA LEU A 58 -5.93 -11.46 3.20
C LEU A 58 -4.52 -10.84 3.29
N PHE A 59 -3.67 -11.35 4.19
CA PHE A 59 -2.28 -10.92 4.31
C PHE A 59 -1.52 -11.12 3.00
N ALA A 60 -1.61 -12.31 2.39
CA ALA A 60 -0.93 -12.62 1.13
C ALA A 60 -1.46 -11.77 -0.04
N ALA A 61 -2.77 -11.61 -0.16
CA ALA A 61 -3.39 -10.78 -1.19
C ALA A 61 -2.98 -9.31 -1.05
N THR A 62 -2.95 -8.78 0.19
CA THR A 62 -2.51 -7.40 0.47
C THR A 62 -1.05 -7.20 0.07
N LEU A 63 -0.18 -8.15 0.41
CA LEU A 63 1.25 -8.11 0.04
C LEU A 63 1.43 -8.05 -1.47
N VAL A 64 0.76 -8.93 -2.22
CA VAL A 64 0.88 -8.99 -3.68
C VAL A 64 0.30 -7.73 -4.32
N LEU A 65 -0.94 -7.39 -4.00
CA LEU A 65 -1.63 -6.25 -4.60
C LEU A 65 -0.92 -4.93 -4.33
N SER A 66 -0.40 -4.72 -3.12
CA SER A 66 0.33 -3.49 -2.80
C SER A 66 1.56 -3.27 -3.68
N ASN A 67 2.20 -4.34 -4.13
CA ASN A 67 3.35 -4.24 -5.03
C ASN A 67 2.96 -4.10 -6.51
N VAL A 68 1.75 -4.52 -6.89
CA VAL A 68 1.24 -4.44 -8.26
C VAL A 68 0.54 -3.11 -8.53
N VAL A 69 -0.37 -2.71 -7.62
CA VAL A 69 -1.23 -1.52 -7.82
C VAL A 69 -0.94 -0.39 -6.84
N SER A 70 0.09 -0.51 -6.01
CA SER A 70 0.43 0.37 -4.87
C SER A 70 -0.48 0.20 -3.65
N ASN A 71 -0.02 0.72 -2.49
CA ASN A 71 -0.65 0.47 -1.17
C ASN A 71 -2.10 0.94 -1.10
N VAL A 72 -2.37 2.18 -1.51
CA VAL A 72 -3.70 2.79 -1.35
C VAL A 72 -4.75 2.07 -2.18
N PRO A 73 -4.55 1.82 -3.50
CA PRO A 73 -5.50 1.05 -4.29
C PRO A 73 -5.69 -0.38 -3.77
N ALA A 74 -4.60 -1.05 -3.34
CA ALA A 74 -4.70 -2.40 -2.79
C ALA A 74 -5.62 -2.45 -1.57
N VAL A 75 -5.47 -1.49 -0.65
CA VAL A 75 -6.35 -1.39 0.53
C VAL A 75 -7.79 -1.10 0.12
N MET A 76 -8.01 -0.16 -0.80
CA MET A 76 -9.35 0.20 -1.25
C MET A 76 -10.08 -0.95 -1.95
N LEU A 77 -9.35 -1.81 -2.66
CA LEU A 77 -9.91 -3.01 -3.31
C LEU A 77 -10.27 -4.10 -2.32
N LEU A 78 -9.45 -4.29 -1.29
CA LEU A 78 -9.63 -5.39 -0.33
C LEU A 78 -10.51 -5.03 0.86
N LEU A 79 -10.64 -3.74 1.20
CA LEU A 79 -11.40 -3.27 2.36
C LEU A 79 -12.87 -3.74 2.37
N PRO A 80 -13.61 -3.71 1.23
CA PRO A 80 -15.02 -4.13 1.21
C PRO A 80 -15.24 -5.62 1.50
N VAL A 81 -14.20 -6.45 1.36
CA VAL A 81 -14.29 -7.92 1.53
C VAL A 81 -13.55 -8.42 2.78
N ALA A 82 -12.97 -7.52 3.53
CA ALA A 82 -12.16 -7.82 4.70
C ALA A 82 -12.98 -7.63 5.98
N GLU A 83 -13.78 -8.64 6.36
CA GLU A 83 -14.79 -8.51 7.44
C GLU A 83 -14.31 -8.99 8.82
N HIS A 84 -13.11 -9.58 8.96
CA HIS A 84 -12.66 -10.06 10.26
C HIS A 84 -12.10 -8.94 11.16
N ALA A 85 -12.09 -9.16 12.47
CA ALA A 85 -11.71 -8.16 13.48
C ALA A 85 -10.31 -7.53 13.28
N LEU A 86 -9.36 -8.26 12.69
CA LEU A 86 -8.01 -7.79 12.40
C LEU A 86 -7.83 -7.35 10.94
N ALA A 87 -8.90 -7.25 10.14
CA ALA A 87 -8.81 -6.88 8.73
C ALA A 87 -8.19 -5.50 8.53
N GLY A 88 -8.68 -4.48 9.24
CA GLY A 88 -8.13 -3.13 9.18
C GLY A 88 -6.64 -3.05 9.51
N PRO A 89 -6.20 -3.55 10.68
CA PRO A 89 -4.78 -3.64 11.01
C PRO A 89 -3.96 -4.44 9.98
N THR A 90 -4.48 -5.55 9.45
CA THR A 90 -3.79 -6.34 8.42
C THR A 90 -3.59 -5.53 7.15
N LEU A 91 -4.64 -4.94 6.62
CA LEU A 91 -4.57 -4.11 5.42
C LEU A 91 -3.60 -2.95 5.59
N ALA A 92 -3.69 -2.20 6.69
CA ALA A 92 -2.87 -1.03 6.95
C ALA A 92 -1.38 -1.37 7.09
N LEU A 93 -1.06 -2.37 7.91
CA LEU A 93 0.34 -2.74 8.17
C LEU A 93 0.96 -3.45 6.97
N VAL A 94 0.28 -4.46 6.41
CA VAL A 94 0.85 -5.25 5.33
C VAL A 94 1.02 -4.43 4.06
N SER A 95 0.04 -3.61 3.68
CA SER A 95 0.16 -2.75 2.49
C SER A 95 1.35 -1.80 2.61
N THR A 96 1.54 -1.19 3.78
CA THR A 96 2.63 -0.24 4.02
C THR A 96 3.98 -0.93 4.05
N LEU A 97 4.11 -2.04 4.78
CA LEU A 97 5.39 -2.75 4.94
C LEU A 97 5.82 -3.45 3.63
N SER A 98 4.86 -4.03 2.89
CA SER A 98 5.14 -4.69 1.61
C SER A 98 5.59 -3.72 0.51
N GLY A 99 5.16 -2.46 0.57
CA GLY A 99 5.54 -1.42 -0.37
C GLY A 99 7.05 -1.15 -0.44
N ASN A 100 7.82 -1.59 0.56
CA ASN A 100 9.28 -1.50 0.55
C ASN A 100 9.97 -2.58 -0.30
N LEU A 101 9.23 -3.58 -0.78
CA LEU A 101 9.78 -4.67 -1.59
C LEU A 101 10.28 -4.18 -2.94
N LEU A 102 9.46 -3.37 -3.62
CA LEU A 102 9.77 -2.78 -4.92
C LEU A 102 9.78 -1.25 -4.83
N ILE A 103 10.64 -0.61 -5.65
CA ILE A 103 10.66 0.89 -5.70
C ILE A 103 9.28 1.41 -6.10
N VAL A 104 8.63 0.78 -7.07
CA VAL A 104 7.30 1.17 -7.57
C VAL A 104 6.15 0.71 -6.66
N GLY A 105 6.42 -0.15 -5.69
CA GLY A 105 5.43 -0.66 -4.73
C GLY A 105 4.89 0.42 -3.79
N SER A 106 5.57 1.56 -3.68
CA SER A 106 5.13 2.68 -2.86
C SER A 106 5.49 4.01 -3.49
N ILE A 107 4.53 4.93 -3.54
CA ILE A 107 4.75 6.32 -3.98
C ILE A 107 5.83 7.00 -3.12
N ALA A 108 5.89 6.70 -1.82
CA ALA A 108 6.92 7.22 -0.93
C ALA A 108 8.34 6.82 -1.39
N ASN A 109 8.54 5.59 -1.86
CA ASN A 109 9.82 5.15 -2.40
C ASN A 109 10.20 5.93 -3.66
N ILE A 110 9.24 6.17 -4.56
CA ILE A 110 9.45 6.96 -5.78
C ILE A 110 9.88 8.38 -5.42
N ILE A 111 9.20 9.02 -4.45
CA ILE A 111 9.56 10.37 -3.98
C ILE A 111 10.98 10.40 -3.43
N VAL A 112 11.33 9.43 -2.57
CA VAL A 112 12.68 9.35 -1.97
C VAL A 112 13.75 9.12 -3.04
N VAL A 113 13.52 8.22 -4.00
CA VAL A 113 14.44 7.93 -5.11
C VAL A 113 14.63 9.18 -5.97
N ASN A 114 13.58 9.89 -6.32
CA ASN A 114 13.64 11.14 -7.08
C ASN A 114 14.38 12.25 -6.31
N ALA A 115 14.12 12.40 -5.02
CA ALA A 115 14.82 13.36 -4.17
C ALA A 115 16.32 13.04 -4.04
N ALA A 116 16.67 11.77 -3.95
CA ALA A 116 18.06 11.29 -3.94
C ALA A 116 18.76 11.57 -5.29
N ALA A 117 18.06 11.33 -6.41
CA ALA A 117 18.58 11.59 -7.75
C ALA A 117 18.89 13.08 -7.97
N ARG A 118 18.03 13.99 -7.48
CA ARG A 118 18.27 15.46 -7.51
C ARG A 118 19.55 15.85 -6.74
N ARG A 119 20.01 15.03 -5.81
CA ARG A 119 21.26 15.21 -5.04
C ARG A 119 22.45 14.42 -5.59
N GLY A 120 22.32 13.87 -6.82
CA GLY A 120 23.35 13.09 -7.48
C GLY A 120 23.49 11.64 -6.99
N ILE A 121 22.60 11.17 -6.10
CA ILE A 121 22.58 9.79 -5.61
C ILE A 121 21.66 8.95 -6.51
N ARG A 122 22.26 8.07 -7.31
CA ARG A 122 21.48 7.13 -8.14
C ARG A 122 21.13 5.88 -7.34
N MET A 123 19.82 5.60 -7.25
CA MET A 123 19.28 4.39 -6.66
C MET A 123 18.74 3.50 -7.77
N ASP A 124 19.39 2.37 -8.03
CA ASP A 124 18.88 1.36 -8.93
C ASP A 124 18.06 0.30 -8.18
N TRP A 125 17.34 -0.55 -8.94
CA TRP A 125 16.49 -1.59 -8.37
C TRP A 125 17.28 -2.62 -7.55
N ARG A 126 18.54 -2.94 -7.95
CA ARG A 126 19.40 -3.91 -7.24
C ARG A 126 19.83 -3.37 -5.88
N ARG A 127 20.22 -2.09 -5.84
CA ARG A 127 20.62 -1.42 -4.61
C ARG A 127 19.44 -1.31 -3.65
N HIS A 128 18.25 -0.99 -4.17
CA HIS A 128 17.02 -0.96 -3.38
C HIS A 128 16.69 -2.36 -2.86
N ALA A 129 16.65 -3.39 -3.72
CA ALA A 129 16.28 -4.75 -3.33
C ALA A 129 17.23 -5.34 -2.27
N ARG A 130 18.53 -5.04 -2.34
CA ARG A 130 19.50 -5.52 -1.35
C ARG A 130 19.16 -5.13 0.09
N THR A 131 18.52 -3.98 0.27
CA THR A 131 18.08 -3.50 1.58
C THR A 131 16.59 -3.69 1.79
N GLY A 132 15.78 -3.38 0.77
CA GLY A 132 14.32 -3.44 0.85
C GLY A 132 13.81 -4.87 1.05
N VAL A 133 14.35 -5.85 0.35
CA VAL A 133 13.90 -7.25 0.48
C VAL A 133 14.07 -7.79 1.92
N PRO A 134 15.27 -7.78 2.52
CA PRO A 134 15.42 -8.31 3.88
C PRO A 134 14.63 -7.50 4.92
N VAL A 135 14.55 -6.17 4.77
CA VAL A 135 13.75 -5.33 5.66
C VAL A 135 12.27 -5.67 5.54
N THR A 136 11.75 -5.81 4.32
CA THR A 136 10.35 -6.18 4.09
C THR A 136 10.02 -7.52 4.71
N PHE A 137 10.81 -8.55 4.47
CA PHE A 137 10.55 -9.87 5.04
C PHE A 137 10.65 -9.87 6.56
N ALA A 138 11.62 -9.19 7.16
CA ALA A 138 11.75 -9.08 8.61
C ALA A 138 10.53 -8.35 9.23
N THR A 139 10.14 -7.21 8.66
CA THR A 139 9.01 -6.43 9.17
C THR A 139 7.68 -7.14 8.96
N LEU A 140 7.47 -7.82 7.83
CA LEU A 140 6.28 -8.63 7.60
C LEU A 140 6.21 -9.85 8.52
N ALA A 141 7.34 -10.50 8.84
CA ALA A 141 7.39 -11.59 9.80
C ALA A 141 6.99 -11.12 11.22
N ILE A 142 7.51 -9.97 11.66
CA ILE A 142 7.12 -9.36 12.93
C ILE A 142 5.64 -8.98 12.91
N CYS A 143 5.15 -8.40 11.81
CA CYS A 143 3.75 -8.06 11.64
C CYS A 143 2.86 -9.30 11.73
N ALA A 144 3.20 -10.38 11.01
CA ALA A 144 2.46 -11.64 11.04
C ALA A 144 2.42 -12.24 12.45
N ALA A 145 3.56 -12.27 13.16
CA ALA A 145 3.62 -12.73 14.53
C ALA A 145 2.76 -11.88 15.48
N SER A 146 2.80 -10.55 15.33
CA SER A 146 1.97 -9.63 16.12
C SER A 146 0.48 -9.79 15.86
N LEU A 147 0.08 -9.96 14.61
CA LEU A 147 -1.31 -10.20 14.24
C LEU A 147 -1.78 -11.58 14.76
N TRP A 148 -0.96 -12.61 14.63
CA TRP A 148 -1.26 -13.94 15.17
C TRP A 148 -1.48 -13.90 16.68
N TRP A 149 -0.60 -13.22 17.41
CA TRP A 149 -0.73 -13.08 18.88
C TRP A 149 -2.04 -12.40 19.31
N ARG A 150 -2.56 -11.54 18.47
CA ARG A 150 -3.81 -10.78 18.72
C ARG A 150 -5.06 -11.46 18.18
N MET A 151 -4.94 -12.58 17.48
CA MET A 151 -6.12 -13.32 17.04
C MET A 151 -6.91 -13.82 18.24
N PRO A 152 -8.24 -13.56 18.28
CA PRO A 152 -9.08 -14.20 19.27
C PRO A 152 -9.01 -15.72 19.08
N PRO A 153 -9.04 -16.50 20.17
CA PRO A 153 -9.10 -17.96 20.05
C PRO A 153 -10.31 -18.32 19.18
N ALA A 154 -10.12 -19.29 18.28
CA ALA A 154 -11.21 -19.82 17.47
C ALA A 154 -12.30 -20.37 18.41
N VAL A 155 -13.49 -19.74 18.41
CA VAL A 155 -14.69 -20.20 19.13
C VAL A 155 -15.32 -21.31 18.30
#